data_a2c55582838aade2a371081958d307a3
#
_entry.id   a2c55582838aade2a371081958d307a3
#
_cell.length_a   1.000
_cell.length_b   1.000
_cell.length_c   1.000
_cell.angle_alpha   90.00
_cell.angle_beta   90.00
_cell.angle_gamma   90.00
#
_symmetry.space_group_name_H-M   'P 1'
#
loop_
_entity.id
_entity.type
_entity.pdbx_description
1 polymer ?
#
loop_
_entity_poly.entity_id
_entity_poly.type
_entity_poly.pdbx_seq_one_letter_code
_entity_poly.pdbx_strand_id
1 'polypeptide(L)'
;MDKCKFYDCVVNGKPLATYGGASLLDYSIGETPVTPDTFQGMNRTSWNLLENMFHMRDVSLTVVFEADDLRTAKLNRSALNSVLFNKADLFIPDDGFHYDCICTSTGAEELVGIGNKTAQIKSKYSFKGIRRDSLKTVTLPAGATLYCLSTMPLTDCKLTATVGTTAASYTLGGAVFSSVTAGDVLVFDGIDGKITKNGSNYAASVSWFQFPQLTPGENTITCLDTVTVEYYPTYI
;
A
#
# COMPACT_ATOMS: atom_id res chain seq x y z
N MET A 1 -13.87 -16.05 33.55
CA MET A 1 -12.65 -15.91 32.75
C MET A 1 -13.11 -15.58 31.34
N ASP A 2 -13.01 -14.32 30.98
CA ASP A 2 -13.25 -13.91 29.58
C ASP A 2 -12.23 -14.61 28.70
N LYS A 3 -12.72 -15.36 27.69
CA LYS A 3 -11.83 -15.96 26.69
C LYS A 3 -11.13 -14.81 25.99
N CYS A 4 -9.80 -14.78 26.00
CA CYS A 4 -9.04 -13.86 25.16
C CYS A 4 -9.57 -13.96 23.73
N LYS A 5 -10.12 -12.88 23.21
CA LYS A 5 -10.55 -12.80 21.83
C LYS A 5 -9.27 -12.61 20.99
N PHE A 6 -8.97 -13.57 20.13
CA PHE A 6 -7.96 -13.39 19.10
C PHE A 6 -8.60 -12.75 17.87
N TYR A 7 -7.87 -11.88 17.23
CA TYR A 7 -8.27 -11.24 15.98
C TYR A 7 -7.68 -11.98 14.79
N ASP A 8 -8.34 -11.91 13.67
CA ASP A 8 -7.77 -12.38 12.42
C ASP A 8 -6.81 -11.33 11.84
N CYS A 9 -5.72 -11.80 11.24
CA CYS A 9 -4.77 -10.96 10.53
C CYS A 9 -4.16 -11.75 9.37
N VAL A 10 -4.00 -11.06 8.24
CA VAL A 10 -3.35 -11.61 7.04
C VAL A 10 -2.12 -10.77 6.75
N VAL A 11 -0.99 -11.42 6.57
CA VAL A 11 0.31 -10.80 6.26
C VAL A 11 0.74 -11.26 4.88
N ASN A 12 0.90 -10.33 3.94
CA ASN A 12 1.29 -10.62 2.54
C ASN A 12 0.41 -11.72 1.91
N GLY A 13 -0.91 -11.63 2.11
CA GLY A 13 -1.90 -12.58 1.57
C GLY A 13 -1.97 -13.93 2.28
N LYS A 14 -1.22 -14.14 3.39
CA LYS A 14 -1.25 -15.38 4.17
C LYS A 14 -1.78 -15.14 5.59
N PRO A 15 -2.69 -15.97 6.09
CA PRO A 15 -3.14 -15.87 7.48
C PRO A 15 -1.95 -15.89 8.45
N LEU A 16 -2.03 -15.08 9.51
CA LEU A 16 -0.96 -14.98 10.52
C LEU A 16 -0.62 -16.35 11.15
N ALA A 17 -1.61 -17.20 11.33
CA ALA A 17 -1.43 -18.57 11.85
C ALA A 17 -0.48 -19.45 11.01
N THR A 18 -0.26 -19.13 9.73
CA THR A 18 0.68 -19.83 8.85
C THR A 18 2.14 -19.70 9.34
N TYR A 19 2.41 -18.66 10.14
CA TYR A 19 3.73 -18.41 10.72
C TYR A 19 3.85 -19.10 12.10
N GLY A 20 3.75 -20.42 12.08
CA GLY A 20 3.95 -21.24 13.28
C GLY A 20 2.89 -21.10 14.36
N GLY A 21 1.61 -21.02 14.00
CA GLY A 21 0.52 -20.87 14.94
C GLY A 21 0.46 -19.50 15.62
N ALA A 22 1.03 -18.47 14.99
CA ALA A 22 0.95 -17.10 15.49
C ALA A 22 -0.52 -16.62 15.52
N SER A 23 -0.90 -15.93 16.59
CA SER A 23 -2.24 -15.39 16.78
C SER A 23 -2.16 -13.90 17.13
N LEU A 24 -3.04 -13.08 16.56
CA LEU A 24 -3.14 -11.65 16.89
C LEU A 24 -3.95 -11.50 18.20
N LEU A 25 -3.29 -11.02 19.23
CA LEU A 25 -3.92 -10.76 20.53
C LEU A 25 -4.58 -9.39 20.57
N ASP A 26 -3.92 -8.39 20.00
CA ASP A 26 -4.38 -7.01 20.03
C ASP A 26 -3.75 -6.22 18.88
N TYR A 27 -4.44 -5.16 18.43
CA TYR A 27 -3.91 -4.23 17.45
C TYR A 27 -4.33 -2.80 17.77
N SER A 28 -3.57 -1.85 17.29
CA SER A 28 -3.88 -0.43 17.39
C SER A 28 -3.50 0.28 16.09
N ILE A 29 -4.41 1.11 15.61
CA ILE A 29 -4.25 1.89 14.39
C ILE A 29 -4.37 3.36 14.76
N GLY A 30 -3.30 4.12 14.55
CA GLY A 30 -3.29 5.56 14.75
C GLY A 30 -3.96 6.31 13.61
N GLU A 31 -4.30 7.56 13.86
CA GLU A 31 -4.75 8.48 12.82
C GLU A 31 -3.61 8.82 11.86
N THR A 32 -3.95 9.28 10.65
CA THR A 32 -2.96 9.79 9.70
C THR A 32 -2.42 11.12 10.19
N PRO A 33 -1.12 11.24 10.53
CA PRO A 33 -0.57 12.51 10.96
C PRO A 33 -0.56 13.49 9.78
N VAL A 34 -0.96 14.73 10.05
CA VAL A 34 -0.99 15.81 9.05
C VAL A 34 -0.10 16.95 9.54
N THR A 35 0.81 17.39 8.72
CA THR A 35 1.63 18.58 8.97
C THR A 35 1.19 19.68 8.01
N PRO A 36 0.51 20.74 8.50
CA PRO A 36 0.15 21.87 7.64
C PRO A 36 1.39 22.72 7.36
N ASP A 37 1.61 23.06 6.10
CA ASP A 37 2.54 24.13 5.72
C ASP A 37 1.77 25.44 5.62
N THR A 38 2.22 26.43 6.37
CA THR A 38 1.51 27.72 6.51
C THR A 38 2.46 28.89 6.30
N PHE A 39 1.95 29.93 5.67
CA PHE A 39 2.64 31.20 5.52
C PHE A 39 1.91 32.31 6.30
N GLN A 40 2.66 33.02 7.15
CA GLN A 40 2.21 34.23 7.83
C GLN A 40 3.18 35.37 7.52
N GLY A 41 2.68 36.42 6.91
CA GLY A 41 3.48 37.62 6.65
C GLY A 41 3.89 38.31 7.95
N MET A 42 5.10 38.94 7.95
CA MET A 42 5.61 39.68 9.10
C MET A 42 4.59 40.74 9.55
N ASN A 43 4.29 40.79 10.85
CA ASN A 43 3.31 41.71 11.48
C ASN A 43 1.86 41.57 10.98
N ARG A 44 1.48 40.43 10.41
CA ARG A 44 0.09 40.11 10.06
C ARG A 44 -0.53 39.15 11.03
N THR A 45 -1.82 39.31 11.31
CA THR A 45 -2.62 38.38 12.13
C THR A 45 -3.22 37.23 11.31
N SER A 46 -3.32 37.44 9.99
CA SER A 46 -3.81 36.40 9.05
C SER A 46 -2.68 35.49 8.58
N TRP A 47 -3.00 34.24 8.37
CA TRP A 47 -2.11 33.23 7.80
C TRP A 47 -2.82 32.51 6.64
N ASN A 48 -2.04 31.94 5.74
CA ASN A 48 -2.55 31.14 4.62
C ASN A 48 -2.02 29.71 4.76
N LEU A 49 -2.91 28.73 4.59
CA LEU A 49 -2.51 27.35 4.41
C LEU A 49 -1.94 27.18 3.00
N LEU A 50 -0.73 26.73 2.87
CA LEU A 50 -0.08 26.45 1.59
C LEU A 50 -0.37 25.03 1.15
N GLU A 51 -0.09 24.05 2.04
CA GLU A 51 -0.25 22.64 1.76
C GLU A 51 -0.45 21.85 3.07
N ASN A 52 -1.05 20.67 2.97
CA ASN A 52 -1.07 19.67 4.02
C ASN A 52 -0.21 18.48 3.61
N MET A 53 0.83 18.19 4.39
CA MET A 53 1.62 16.97 4.22
C MET A 53 1.01 15.85 5.05
N PHE A 54 0.61 14.77 4.38
CA PHE A 54 0.07 13.56 5.01
C PHE A 54 1.20 12.54 5.22
N HIS A 55 1.27 11.99 6.43
CA HIS A 55 2.29 11.02 6.79
C HIS A 55 1.70 9.62 6.99
N MET A 56 2.58 8.61 7.00
CA MET A 56 2.19 7.25 7.36
C MET A 56 1.70 7.21 8.81
N ARG A 57 0.57 6.52 9.03
CA ARG A 57 0.02 6.27 10.36
C ARG A 57 0.81 5.21 11.11
N ASP A 58 0.71 5.24 12.43
CA ASP A 58 1.24 4.19 13.29
C ASP A 58 0.27 3.01 13.31
N VAL A 59 0.79 1.82 13.11
CA VAL A 59 0.07 0.55 13.28
C VAL A 59 0.88 -0.30 14.25
N SER A 60 0.22 -0.89 15.24
CA SER A 60 0.88 -1.83 16.15
C SER A 60 0.10 -3.13 16.26
N LEU A 61 0.82 -4.25 16.28
CA LEU A 61 0.28 -5.58 16.46
C LEU A 61 0.91 -6.22 17.69
N THR A 62 0.10 -6.86 18.52
CA THR A 62 0.58 -7.72 19.59
C THR A 62 0.29 -9.16 19.22
N VAL A 63 1.35 -9.95 18.97
CA VAL A 63 1.25 -11.31 18.46
C VAL A 63 1.71 -12.30 19.52
N VAL A 64 0.97 -13.37 19.69
CA VAL A 64 1.31 -14.51 20.55
C VAL A 64 1.71 -15.69 19.68
N PHE A 65 2.81 -16.32 20.05
CA PHE A 65 3.31 -17.56 19.45
C PHE A 65 3.18 -18.67 20.48
N GLU A 66 2.44 -19.70 20.12
CA GLU A 66 2.27 -20.90 20.94
C GLU A 66 2.94 -22.08 20.26
N ALA A 67 3.69 -22.87 21.00
CA ALA A 67 4.36 -24.05 20.51
C ALA A 67 4.57 -25.08 21.65
N ASP A 68 4.99 -26.31 21.30
CA ASP A 68 5.24 -27.37 22.27
C ASP A 68 6.40 -27.04 23.21
N ASP A 69 7.35 -26.22 22.77
CA ASP A 69 8.49 -25.76 23.57
C ASP A 69 8.87 -24.32 23.24
N LEU A 70 9.65 -23.71 24.14
CA LEU A 70 10.08 -22.32 24.06
C LEU A 70 10.98 -22.04 22.83
N ARG A 71 11.82 -23.02 22.43
CA ARG A 71 12.71 -22.86 21.27
C ARG A 71 11.89 -22.78 19.99
N THR A 72 10.89 -23.64 19.83
CA THR A 72 9.98 -23.65 18.68
C THR A 72 9.17 -22.36 18.61
N ALA A 73 8.65 -21.88 19.74
CA ALA A 73 7.95 -20.58 19.79
C ALA A 73 8.85 -19.43 19.30
N LYS A 74 10.12 -19.39 19.71
CA LYS A 74 11.09 -18.39 19.25
C LYS A 74 11.43 -18.53 17.76
N LEU A 75 11.53 -19.73 17.23
CA LEU A 75 11.73 -19.97 15.79
C LEU A 75 10.53 -19.47 14.96
N ASN A 76 9.32 -19.73 15.42
CA ASN A 76 8.09 -19.24 14.80
C ASN A 76 8.04 -17.70 14.76
N ARG A 77 8.40 -17.03 15.86
CA ARG A 77 8.57 -15.59 15.89
C ARG A 77 9.63 -15.10 14.88
N SER A 78 10.77 -15.79 14.81
CA SER A 78 11.84 -15.46 13.85
C SER A 78 11.37 -15.59 12.39
N ALA A 79 10.56 -16.61 12.09
CA ALA A 79 9.95 -16.79 10.77
C ALA A 79 9.03 -15.61 10.39
N LEU A 80 8.17 -15.15 11.30
CA LEU A 80 7.35 -13.96 11.07
C LEU A 80 8.22 -12.71 10.90
N ASN A 81 9.24 -12.51 11.73
CA ASN A 81 10.16 -11.37 11.62
C ASN A 81 10.81 -11.29 10.23
N SER A 82 11.23 -12.41 9.65
CA SER A 82 11.88 -12.44 8.33
C SER A 82 10.99 -11.91 7.21
N VAL A 83 9.67 -12.05 7.37
CA VAL A 83 8.67 -11.54 6.41
C VAL A 83 8.37 -10.07 6.68
N LEU A 84 8.29 -9.66 7.95
CA LEU A 84 7.92 -8.30 8.33
C LEU A 84 9.05 -7.27 8.15
N PHE A 85 10.31 -7.67 8.07
CA PHE A 85 11.43 -6.74 7.85
C PHE A 85 11.46 -6.15 6.44
N ASN A 86 10.67 -6.67 5.53
CA ASN A 86 10.43 -6.09 4.22
C ASN A 86 9.14 -5.23 4.25
N LYS A 87 8.81 -4.62 3.12
CA LYS A 87 7.49 -4.03 2.92
C LYS A 87 6.42 -5.11 3.13
N ALA A 88 5.45 -4.86 3.98
CA ALA A 88 4.41 -5.80 4.35
C ALA A 88 3.02 -5.24 4.06
N ASP A 89 2.15 -6.06 3.47
CA ASP A 89 0.73 -5.81 3.38
C ASP A 89 0.03 -6.51 4.54
N LEU A 90 -0.54 -5.73 5.44
CA LEU A 90 -1.33 -6.22 6.57
C LEU A 90 -2.81 -6.03 6.27
N PHE A 91 -3.59 -7.08 6.31
CA PHE A 91 -5.04 -6.99 6.26
C PHE A 91 -5.63 -7.43 7.60
N ILE A 92 -6.41 -6.56 8.21
CA ILE A 92 -7.09 -6.80 9.50
C ILE A 92 -8.59 -6.86 9.22
N PRO A 93 -9.21 -8.05 9.16
CA PRO A 93 -10.61 -8.21 8.78
C PRO A 93 -11.59 -7.42 9.66
N ASP A 94 -11.32 -7.31 10.95
CA ASP A 94 -12.17 -6.57 11.91
C ASP A 94 -12.19 -5.06 11.62
N ASP A 95 -11.11 -4.51 11.05
CA ASP A 95 -11.02 -3.11 10.61
C ASP A 95 -11.48 -2.95 9.15
N GLY A 96 -11.36 -4.00 8.34
CA GLY A 96 -11.81 -4.06 6.95
C GLY A 96 -10.86 -3.44 5.93
N PHE A 97 -9.65 -3.03 6.34
CA PHE A 97 -8.67 -2.37 5.48
C PHE A 97 -7.34 -3.12 5.39
N HIS A 98 -6.65 -2.84 4.29
CA HIS A 98 -5.24 -3.18 4.10
C HIS A 98 -4.36 -2.04 4.59
N TYR A 99 -3.19 -2.40 5.10
CA TYR A 99 -2.13 -1.47 5.49
C TYR A 99 -0.85 -1.83 4.77
N ASP A 100 -0.42 -0.97 3.85
CA ASP A 100 0.88 -1.08 3.20
C ASP A 100 1.93 -0.52 4.15
N CYS A 101 2.69 -1.39 4.80
CA CYS A 101 3.46 -1.09 6.00
C CYS A 101 4.96 -1.36 5.87
N ILE A 102 5.72 -0.60 6.63
CA ILE A 102 7.12 -0.86 6.93
C ILE A 102 7.23 -1.10 8.44
N CYS A 103 7.83 -2.24 8.84
CA CYS A 103 8.09 -2.53 10.25
C CYS A 103 9.18 -1.59 10.78
N THR A 104 8.86 -0.84 11.83
CA THR A 104 9.78 0.12 12.44
C THR A 104 10.44 -0.43 13.70
N SER A 105 9.79 -1.36 14.39
CA SER A 105 10.37 -2.05 15.54
C SER A 105 9.68 -3.38 15.82
N THR A 106 10.48 -4.33 16.33
CA THR A 106 9.99 -5.55 16.97
C THR A 106 10.28 -5.46 18.46
N GLY A 107 9.23 -5.51 19.28
CA GLY A 107 9.38 -5.46 20.75
C GLY A 107 10.12 -6.67 21.31
N ALA A 108 10.54 -6.55 22.55
CA ALA A 108 11.14 -7.65 23.28
C ALA A 108 10.20 -8.86 23.38
N GLU A 109 10.79 -10.04 23.51
CA GLU A 109 10.03 -11.24 23.84
C GLU A 109 9.53 -11.17 25.28
N GLU A 110 8.25 -11.37 25.47
CA GLU A 110 7.64 -11.52 26.79
C GLU A 110 7.16 -12.95 26.94
N LEU A 111 7.67 -13.66 27.94
CA LEU A 111 7.22 -15.00 28.25
C LEU A 111 5.85 -14.90 28.94
N VAL A 112 4.81 -15.43 28.32
CA VAL A 112 3.45 -15.43 28.87
C VAL A 112 3.22 -16.62 29.79
N GLY A 113 3.74 -17.79 29.41
CA GLY A 113 3.62 -19.01 30.22
C GLY A 113 4.41 -20.18 29.66
N ILE A 114 4.79 -21.06 30.54
CA ILE A 114 5.33 -22.39 30.21
C ILE A 114 4.44 -23.40 30.93
N GLY A 115 3.67 -24.15 30.16
CA GLY A 115 2.90 -25.31 30.65
C GLY A 115 3.68 -26.61 30.44
N ASN A 116 3.13 -27.71 30.95
CA ASN A 116 3.76 -29.05 30.82
C ASN A 116 3.90 -29.52 29.34
N LYS A 117 3.24 -28.86 28.39
CA LYS A 117 3.26 -29.22 26.96
C LYS A 117 3.19 -28.01 26.01
N THR A 118 3.20 -26.79 26.51
CA THR A 118 3.09 -25.58 25.67
C THR A 118 3.91 -24.45 26.23
N ALA A 119 4.58 -23.72 25.36
CA ALA A 119 5.23 -22.44 25.68
C ALA A 119 4.58 -21.33 24.86
N GLN A 120 4.31 -20.20 25.50
CA GLN A 120 3.73 -19.03 24.87
C GLN A 120 4.63 -17.83 25.06
N ILE A 121 4.99 -17.16 23.97
CA ILE A 121 5.69 -15.88 23.96
C ILE A 121 4.83 -14.84 23.26
N LYS A 122 4.92 -13.60 23.76
CA LYS A 122 4.25 -12.44 23.18
C LYS A 122 5.28 -11.45 22.67
N SER A 123 5.00 -10.83 21.53
CA SER A 123 5.83 -9.75 20.97
C SER A 123 4.95 -8.66 20.39
N LYS A 124 5.37 -7.41 20.59
CA LYS A 124 4.73 -6.25 19.98
C LYS A 124 5.52 -5.82 18.76
N TYR A 125 4.81 -5.57 17.66
CA TYR A 125 5.35 -5.05 16.41
C TYR A 125 4.81 -3.65 16.18
N SER A 126 5.67 -2.74 15.73
CA SER A 126 5.26 -1.38 15.37
C SER A 126 5.58 -1.14 13.89
N PHE A 127 4.68 -0.49 13.21
CA PHE A 127 4.77 -0.19 11.80
C PHE A 127 4.41 1.27 11.53
N LYS A 128 4.92 1.76 10.41
CA LYS A 128 4.39 2.93 9.71
C LYS A 128 3.72 2.45 8.42
N GLY A 129 2.48 2.88 8.17
CA GLY A 129 1.74 2.37 7.02
C GLY A 129 0.72 3.33 6.45
N ILE A 130 0.27 3.01 5.24
CA ILE A 130 -0.79 3.71 4.52
C ILE A 130 -2.00 2.78 4.48
N ARG A 131 -3.16 3.29 4.90
CA ARG A 131 -4.43 2.57 4.82
C ARG A 131 -4.94 2.57 3.39
N ARG A 132 -5.29 1.42 2.88
CA ARG A 132 -5.80 1.24 1.54
C ARG A 132 -6.89 0.16 1.46
N ASP A 133 -7.65 0.19 0.39
CA ASP A 133 -8.56 -0.89 0.00
C ASP A 133 -7.86 -1.88 -0.93
N SER A 134 -8.57 -2.92 -1.34
CA SER A 134 -8.16 -3.85 -2.38
C SER A 134 -7.95 -3.14 -3.72
N LEU A 135 -7.12 -3.74 -4.60
CA LEU A 135 -6.88 -3.23 -5.95
C LEU A 135 -8.20 -3.05 -6.71
N LYS A 136 -8.40 -1.87 -7.25
CA LYS A 136 -9.48 -1.56 -8.20
C LYS A 136 -8.91 -1.57 -9.61
N THR A 137 -9.62 -2.24 -10.51
CA THR A 137 -9.29 -2.30 -11.94
C THR A 137 -10.50 -1.79 -12.71
N VAL A 138 -10.30 -0.74 -13.51
CA VAL A 138 -11.34 -0.12 -14.33
C VAL A 138 -10.85 0.02 -15.75
N THR A 139 -11.66 -0.41 -16.72
CA THR A 139 -11.36 -0.23 -18.14
C THR A 139 -12.20 0.92 -18.70
N LEU A 140 -11.54 1.88 -19.29
CA LEU A 140 -12.14 3.12 -19.81
C LEU A 140 -11.95 3.23 -21.30
N PRO A 141 -12.96 3.65 -22.09
CA PRO A 141 -12.77 4.07 -23.46
C PRO A 141 -11.92 5.33 -23.54
N ALA A 142 -11.43 5.65 -24.74
CA ALA A 142 -10.65 6.86 -25.01
C ALA A 142 -11.32 8.13 -24.47
N GLY A 143 -10.57 8.92 -23.69
CA GLY A 143 -11.03 10.20 -23.15
C GLY A 143 -12.11 10.12 -22.07
N ALA A 144 -12.43 8.94 -21.53
CA ALA A 144 -13.39 8.80 -20.44
C ALA A 144 -12.80 9.23 -19.09
N THR A 145 -13.70 9.53 -18.15
CA THR A 145 -13.36 9.88 -16.78
C THR A 145 -13.49 8.68 -15.85
N LEU A 146 -12.60 8.64 -14.85
CA LEU A 146 -12.63 7.71 -13.73
C LEU A 146 -12.99 8.47 -12.46
N TYR A 147 -13.91 7.93 -11.66
CA TYR A 147 -14.15 8.42 -10.30
C TYR A 147 -13.24 7.66 -9.31
N CYS A 148 -12.26 8.37 -8.76
CA CYS A 148 -11.33 7.82 -7.77
C CYS A 148 -11.95 7.84 -6.37
N LEU A 149 -11.95 6.70 -5.68
CA LEU A 149 -12.55 6.52 -4.36
C LEU A 149 -11.61 6.91 -3.20
N SER A 150 -10.37 7.26 -3.50
CA SER A 150 -9.41 7.68 -2.47
C SER A 150 -9.82 8.97 -1.77
N THR A 151 -9.37 9.15 -0.53
CA THR A 151 -9.46 10.41 0.20
C THR A 151 -8.09 11.08 0.37
N MET A 152 -7.00 10.35 0.14
CA MET A 152 -5.65 10.94 0.04
C MET A 152 -5.58 11.88 -1.17
N PRO A 153 -4.87 13.02 -1.08
CA PRO A 153 -4.78 14.01 -2.17
C PRO A 153 -4.29 13.45 -3.49
N LEU A 154 -3.36 12.50 -3.43
CA LEU A 154 -2.79 11.83 -4.59
C LEU A 154 -2.73 10.32 -4.35
N THR A 155 -3.10 9.54 -5.35
CA THR A 155 -3.07 8.08 -5.33
C THR A 155 -2.37 7.59 -6.57
N ASP A 156 -1.27 6.87 -6.41
CA ASP A 156 -0.54 6.29 -7.53
C ASP A 156 -1.41 5.27 -8.25
N CYS A 157 -1.34 5.28 -9.58
CA CYS A 157 -2.07 4.34 -10.40
C CYS A 157 -1.18 3.75 -11.50
N LYS A 158 -1.65 2.65 -12.07
CA LYS A 158 -1.04 2.01 -13.23
C LYS A 158 -1.99 2.10 -14.41
N LEU A 159 -1.48 2.57 -15.52
CA LEU A 159 -2.19 2.69 -16.79
C LEU A 159 -1.66 1.65 -17.77
N THR A 160 -2.56 0.89 -18.37
CA THR A 160 -2.22 -0.08 -19.42
C THR A 160 -3.09 0.17 -20.65
N ALA A 161 -2.48 0.36 -21.81
CA ALA A 161 -3.17 0.53 -23.08
C ALA A 161 -2.57 -0.35 -24.16
N THR A 162 -3.44 -0.86 -25.05
CA THR A 162 -3.00 -1.53 -26.29
C THR A 162 -3.17 -0.56 -27.45
N VAL A 163 -2.08 -0.29 -28.15
CA VAL A 163 -2.05 0.65 -29.27
C VAL A 163 -2.89 0.15 -30.43
N GLY A 164 -3.91 0.90 -30.81
CA GLY A 164 -4.79 0.55 -31.95
C GLY A 164 -4.18 0.85 -33.30
N THR A 165 -3.35 1.90 -33.41
CA THR A 165 -2.77 2.35 -34.68
C THR A 165 -1.29 2.71 -34.51
N THR A 166 -0.46 2.26 -35.46
CA THR A 166 0.98 2.60 -35.50
C THR A 166 1.18 4.11 -35.57
N ALA A 167 2.01 4.67 -34.70
CA ALA A 167 2.28 6.10 -34.65
C ALA A 167 3.73 6.41 -34.23
N ALA A 168 4.22 7.58 -34.64
CA ALA A 168 5.52 8.06 -34.22
C ALA A 168 5.55 8.42 -32.72
N SER A 169 4.40 8.81 -32.16
CA SER A 169 4.23 9.10 -30.73
C SER A 169 2.83 8.70 -30.26
N TYR A 170 2.74 8.32 -28.99
CA TYR A 170 1.49 7.92 -28.33
C TYR A 170 1.44 8.45 -26.92
N THR A 171 0.35 9.11 -26.54
CA THR A 171 0.18 9.67 -25.19
C THR A 171 -0.66 8.75 -24.33
N LEU A 172 -0.13 8.41 -23.14
CA LEU A 172 -0.80 7.63 -22.11
C LEU A 172 -0.63 8.33 -20.75
N GLY A 173 -1.72 8.90 -20.23
CA GLY A 173 -1.73 9.53 -18.89
C GLY A 173 -0.71 10.64 -18.68
N GLY A 174 -0.35 11.39 -19.75
CA GLY A 174 0.64 12.45 -19.71
C GLY A 174 2.07 12.02 -20.09
N ALA A 175 2.34 10.73 -20.19
CA ALA A 175 3.59 10.22 -20.76
C ALA A 175 3.48 10.08 -22.29
N VAL A 176 4.53 10.44 -23.04
CA VAL A 176 4.60 10.34 -24.49
C VAL A 176 5.60 9.26 -24.88
N PHE A 177 5.08 8.15 -25.38
CA PHE A 177 5.85 7.01 -25.91
C PHE A 177 6.22 7.27 -27.35
N SER A 178 7.49 7.09 -27.74
CA SER A 178 7.95 7.20 -29.11
C SER A 178 7.92 5.85 -29.83
N SER A 179 7.73 5.87 -31.16
CA SER A 179 7.84 4.70 -32.04
C SER A 179 6.99 3.51 -31.59
N VAL A 180 5.68 3.69 -31.56
CA VAL A 180 4.71 2.64 -31.22
C VAL A 180 4.11 2.00 -32.47
N THR A 181 3.82 0.72 -32.39
CA THR A 181 3.20 -0.08 -33.45
C THR A 181 1.83 -0.58 -32.99
N ALA A 182 0.89 -0.71 -33.89
CA ALA A 182 -0.42 -1.32 -33.59
C ALA A 182 -0.22 -2.71 -32.93
N GLY A 183 -0.92 -2.95 -31.82
CA GLY A 183 -0.79 -4.14 -30.99
C GLY A 183 0.25 -4.04 -29.88
N ASP A 184 1.08 -2.98 -29.83
CA ASP A 184 1.97 -2.77 -28.67
C ASP A 184 1.16 -2.57 -27.39
N VAL A 185 1.59 -3.23 -26.31
CA VAL A 185 1.05 -3.04 -24.97
C VAL A 185 1.95 -2.09 -24.20
N LEU A 186 1.42 -0.91 -23.85
CA LEU A 186 2.12 0.13 -23.11
C LEU A 186 1.67 0.12 -21.67
N VAL A 187 2.63 0.20 -20.75
CA VAL A 187 2.36 0.30 -19.31
C VAL A 187 3.08 1.52 -18.74
N PHE A 188 2.32 2.39 -18.09
CA PHE A 188 2.82 3.50 -17.30
C PHE A 188 2.39 3.29 -15.86
N ASP A 189 3.30 2.80 -15.03
CA ASP A 189 3.03 2.26 -13.70
C ASP A 189 3.61 3.18 -12.61
N GLY A 190 2.75 3.93 -11.95
CA GLY A 190 3.10 4.76 -10.81
C GLY A 190 3.23 3.97 -9.51
N ILE A 191 2.59 2.80 -9.41
CA ILE A 191 2.61 1.97 -8.20
C ILE A 191 4.01 1.36 -8.00
N ASP A 192 4.57 0.80 -9.08
CA ASP A 192 5.89 0.16 -9.08
C ASP A 192 7.02 1.05 -9.63
N GLY A 193 6.70 2.25 -10.13
CA GLY A 193 7.68 3.15 -10.75
C GLY A 193 8.28 2.59 -12.04
N LYS A 194 7.46 2.00 -12.94
CA LYS A 194 7.92 1.32 -14.16
C LYS A 194 7.26 1.86 -15.41
N ILE A 195 8.02 1.90 -16.50
CA ILE A 195 7.52 2.22 -17.84
C ILE A 195 7.92 1.09 -18.77
N THR A 196 6.94 0.39 -19.34
CA THR A 196 7.25 -0.76 -20.21
C THR A 196 6.48 -0.71 -21.52
N LYS A 197 7.06 -1.32 -22.57
CA LYS A 197 6.43 -1.65 -23.84
C LYS A 197 6.59 -3.15 -24.07
N ASN A 198 5.49 -3.86 -24.25
CA ASN A 198 5.46 -5.32 -24.42
C ASN A 198 6.22 -6.06 -23.29
N GLY A 199 6.09 -5.58 -22.04
CA GLY A 199 6.76 -6.14 -20.86
C GLY A 199 8.24 -5.79 -20.71
N SER A 200 8.88 -5.15 -21.69
CA SER A 200 10.27 -4.72 -21.61
C SER A 200 10.38 -3.27 -21.15
N ASN A 201 11.42 -2.94 -20.37
CA ASN A 201 11.66 -1.57 -19.92
C ASN A 201 11.82 -0.63 -21.14
N TYR A 202 11.04 0.45 -21.14
CA TYR A 202 10.97 1.41 -22.23
C TYR A 202 11.16 2.87 -21.79
N ALA A 203 11.52 3.11 -20.55
CA ALA A 203 11.61 4.46 -19.95
C ALA A 203 12.52 5.42 -20.74
N ALA A 204 13.62 4.95 -21.34
CA ALA A 204 14.53 5.77 -22.13
C ALA A 204 13.92 6.35 -23.41
N SER A 205 12.80 5.77 -23.91
CA SER A 205 12.10 6.18 -25.12
C SER A 205 10.76 6.87 -24.84
N VAL A 206 10.56 7.31 -23.58
CA VAL A 206 9.34 7.97 -23.12
C VAL A 206 9.69 9.32 -22.54
N SER A 207 8.95 10.35 -22.96
CA SER A 207 9.00 11.67 -22.31
C SER A 207 7.89 11.75 -21.27
N TRP A 208 8.23 11.98 -20.02
CA TRP A 208 7.30 12.07 -18.90
C TRP A 208 7.84 13.01 -17.84
N PHE A 209 6.94 13.61 -17.05
CA PHE A 209 7.30 14.53 -15.97
C PHE A 209 7.13 13.87 -14.59
N GLN A 210 6.01 13.18 -14.40
CA GLN A 210 5.69 12.46 -13.16
C GLN A 210 4.96 11.16 -13.49
N PHE A 211 4.99 10.19 -12.60
CA PHE A 211 4.20 8.98 -12.71
C PHE A 211 2.70 9.29 -12.61
N PRO A 212 1.83 8.41 -13.16
CA PRO A 212 0.40 8.66 -13.18
C PRO A 212 -0.17 8.60 -11.77
N GLN A 213 -0.95 9.60 -11.41
CA GLN A 213 -1.62 9.75 -10.11
C GLN A 213 -3.06 10.15 -10.32
N LEU A 214 -3.94 9.76 -9.40
CA LEU A 214 -5.33 10.12 -9.33
C LEU A 214 -5.57 11.05 -8.15
N THR A 215 -6.45 12.02 -8.34
CA THR A 215 -7.00 12.86 -7.26
C THR A 215 -8.36 12.30 -6.83
N PRO A 216 -8.81 12.58 -5.59
CA PRO A 216 -10.16 12.22 -5.16
C PRO A 216 -11.22 12.77 -6.12
N GLY A 217 -12.21 11.95 -6.47
CA GLY A 217 -13.28 12.34 -7.40
C GLY A 217 -12.95 12.08 -8.87
N GLU A 218 -13.36 12.97 -9.76
CA GLU A 218 -13.26 12.77 -11.21
C GLU A 218 -11.84 13.00 -11.75
N ASN A 219 -11.35 12.05 -12.55
CA ASN A 219 -10.05 12.09 -13.22
C ASN A 219 -10.23 11.76 -14.69
N THR A 220 -9.70 12.60 -15.57
CA THR A 220 -9.68 12.33 -17.01
C THR A 220 -8.33 11.73 -17.41
N ILE A 221 -8.34 10.53 -17.98
CA ILE A 221 -7.14 9.85 -18.44
C ILE A 221 -6.92 10.13 -19.93
N THR A 222 -5.83 10.81 -20.25
CA THR A 222 -5.48 11.08 -21.66
C THR A 222 -4.96 9.81 -22.32
N CYS A 223 -5.75 9.24 -23.22
CA CYS A 223 -5.39 8.08 -24.03
C CYS A 223 -6.22 8.09 -25.32
N LEU A 224 -5.66 7.63 -26.44
CA LEU A 224 -6.35 7.53 -27.74
C LEU A 224 -7.15 6.25 -27.89
N ASP A 225 -6.78 5.21 -27.15
CA ASP A 225 -7.42 3.89 -27.15
C ASP A 225 -8.04 3.58 -25.80
N THR A 226 -8.60 2.39 -25.66
CA THR A 226 -9.08 1.88 -24.37
C THR A 226 -7.90 1.74 -23.40
N VAL A 227 -8.08 2.25 -22.18
CA VAL A 227 -7.07 2.18 -21.11
C VAL A 227 -7.62 1.42 -19.91
N THR A 228 -6.81 0.53 -19.37
CA THR A 228 -7.07 -0.11 -18.07
C THR A 228 -6.32 0.66 -17.00
N VAL A 229 -7.05 1.10 -15.98
CA VAL A 229 -6.53 1.82 -14.80
C VAL A 229 -6.60 0.89 -13.60
N GLU A 230 -5.46 0.68 -12.95
CA GLU A 230 -5.35 -0.08 -11.70
C GLU A 230 -4.86 0.86 -10.60
N TYR A 231 -5.50 0.87 -9.45
CA TYR A 231 -5.08 1.67 -8.30
C TYR A 231 -5.60 1.07 -7.00
N TYR A 232 -4.94 1.41 -5.90
CA TYR A 232 -5.41 1.07 -4.55
C TYR A 232 -6.06 2.32 -3.95
N PRO A 233 -7.40 2.34 -3.71
CA PRO A 233 -8.00 3.45 -2.96
C PRO A 233 -7.30 3.63 -1.63
N THR A 234 -6.79 4.82 -1.35
CA THR A 234 -6.03 5.17 -0.15
C THR A 234 -6.78 6.17 0.69
N TYR A 235 -6.70 6.03 2.03
CA TYR A 235 -7.55 6.77 2.96
C TYR A 235 -6.74 7.48 4.05
N ILE A 236 -7.19 8.71 4.36
CA ILE A 236 -6.71 9.49 5.51
C ILE A 236 -7.15 8.84 6.81
#